data_9026212c14a53446904a8322091c3ddb
#
_entry.id   9026212c14a53446904a8322091c3ddb
#
_cell.length_a   1.000
_cell.length_b   1.000
_cell.length_c   1.000
_cell.angle_alpha   90.00
_cell.angle_beta   90.00
_cell.angle_gamma   90.00
#
_symmetry.space_group_name_H-M   'P 1'
#
loop_
_entity.id
_entity.type
_entity.pdbx_description
1 polymer ?
#
loop_
_entity_poly.entity_id
_entity_poly.type
_entity_poly.pdbx_seq_one_letter_code
_entity_poly.pdbx_strand_id
1 'polypeptide(L)'
;MIELDDSKTLFSFDKDLKPVLKVPSGETVCIRTKDCFGNQLQGPEDQLSEIDWEAINPATGPIYVEGAVAGGTLKVHIDNIELDAQTSSCTGKDEGVCGDRFSDWATHFCKVEDGKVVWDERLSIPVAPMIGVIGVAPEGEPVNCGTPGKHGGNMDNTAIAAGATLYFPVAVDGALFGCGDMHAVMGDGEVSVSGAEVAGYATVTLTALPELSVPNPLIENDTHFGIIVSAESLDKAAELAVQQMVDLLASRTNESEADLVMLLSLVADVRVCQMVDPEKTVRFMVPKYVLDAIGFSL
;
A
#
# COMPACT_ATOMS: atom_id res chain seq x y z
N MET A 1 -17.65 -6.05 -14.94
CA MET A 1 -16.56 -6.03 -13.96
C MET A 1 -15.96 -7.42 -13.95
N ILE A 2 -14.65 -7.51 -14.08
CA ILE A 2 -13.91 -8.78 -14.07
C ILE A 2 -13.62 -9.14 -12.60
N GLU A 3 -13.73 -10.41 -12.25
CA GLU A 3 -13.40 -10.90 -10.92
C GLU A 3 -12.14 -11.76 -10.97
N LEU A 4 -11.22 -11.56 -10.01
CA LEU A 4 -10.02 -12.37 -9.81
C LEU A 4 -10.06 -12.96 -8.40
N ASP A 5 -10.06 -14.30 -8.32
CA ASP A 5 -10.11 -15.02 -7.05
C ASP A 5 -8.73 -15.16 -6.39
N ASP A 6 -8.70 -15.41 -5.08
CA ASP A 6 -7.50 -15.53 -4.25
C ASP A 6 -6.71 -16.83 -4.44
N SER A 7 -7.13 -17.71 -5.37
CA SER A 7 -6.31 -18.86 -5.81
C SER A 7 -5.09 -18.41 -6.64
N LYS A 8 -5.08 -17.16 -7.09
CA LYS A 8 -4.02 -16.55 -7.90
C LYS A 8 -3.15 -15.67 -6.99
N THR A 9 -2.45 -16.33 -6.08
CA THR A 9 -1.59 -15.70 -5.07
C THR A 9 -0.15 -15.61 -5.54
N LEU A 10 0.50 -14.50 -5.25
CA LEU A 10 1.95 -14.30 -5.36
C LEU A 10 2.50 -13.85 -3.99
N PHE A 11 3.74 -14.25 -3.69
CA PHE A 11 4.45 -13.87 -2.47
C PHE A 11 5.66 -12.98 -2.75
N SER A 12 5.89 -12.68 -4.03
CA SER A 12 6.87 -11.72 -4.49
C SER A 12 6.39 -11.00 -5.74
N PHE A 13 6.70 -9.72 -5.87
CA PHE A 13 6.61 -9.00 -7.12
C PHE A 13 7.82 -9.36 -7.97
N ASP A 14 7.58 -9.92 -9.16
CA ASP A 14 8.62 -10.47 -10.02
C ASP A 14 8.24 -10.29 -11.50
N LYS A 15 9.19 -9.77 -12.29
CA LYS A 15 9.02 -9.52 -13.72
C LYS A 15 8.84 -10.79 -14.56
N ASP A 16 9.32 -11.93 -14.04
CA ASP A 16 9.30 -13.22 -14.74
C ASP A 16 8.02 -14.01 -14.45
N LEU A 17 7.13 -13.53 -13.58
CA LEU A 17 5.84 -14.14 -13.33
C LEU A 17 4.93 -14.06 -14.55
N LYS A 18 4.25 -15.17 -14.84
CA LYS A 18 3.22 -15.20 -15.87
C LYS A 18 1.95 -14.53 -15.36
N PRO A 19 1.38 -13.57 -16.10
CA PRO A 19 0.14 -12.95 -15.69
C PRO A 19 -1.00 -14.00 -15.64
N VAL A 20 -1.81 -13.91 -14.59
CA VAL A 20 -2.99 -14.75 -14.39
C VAL A 20 -4.24 -14.12 -15.00
N LEU A 21 -4.17 -12.83 -15.26
CA LEU A 21 -5.21 -12.05 -15.92
C LEU A 21 -4.55 -11.01 -16.83
N LYS A 22 -5.17 -10.74 -17.98
CA LYS A 22 -4.78 -9.65 -18.89
C LYS A 22 -5.99 -8.77 -19.14
N VAL A 23 -5.83 -7.46 -18.95
CA VAL A 23 -6.92 -6.48 -19.07
C VAL A 23 -6.52 -5.31 -19.97
N PRO A 24 -7.48 -4.68 -20.69
CA PRO A 24 -7.22 -3.42 -21.36
C PRO A 24 -7.00 -2.29 -20.34
N SER A 25 -6.31 -1.22 -20.76
CA SER A 25 -6.19 0.01 -19.97
C SER A 25 -7.58 0.62 -19.71
N GLY A 26 -7.83 1.01 -18.46
CA GLY A 26 -9.10 1.55 -18.00
C GLY A 26 -10.10 0.51 -17.49
N GLU A 27 -9.71 -0.76 -17.41
CA GLU A 27 -10.58 -1.83 -16.90
C GLU A 27 -10.67 -1.80 -15.38
N THR A 28 -11.88 -2.11 -14.89
CA THR A 28 -12.15 -2.28 -13.45
C THR A 28 -12.16 -3.76 -13.08
N VAL A 29 -11.38 -4.13 -12.10
CA VAL A 29 -11.22 -5.51 -11.61
C VAL A 29 -11.60 -5.57 -10.13
N CYS A 30 -12.45 -6.54 -9.77
CA CYS A 30 -12.74 -6.92 -8.39
C CYS A 30 -11.79 -8.06 -7.99
N ILE A 31 -10.93 -7.82 -7.02
CA ILE A 31 -9.85 -8.73 -6.62
C ILE A 31 -10.16 -9.27 -5.24
N ARG A 32 -10.36 -10.58 -5.12
CA ARG A 32 -10.42 -11.27 -3.83
C ARG A 32 -9.02 -11.38 -3.26
N THR A 33 -8.83 -10.98 -1.98
CA THR A 33 -7.56 -11.11 -1.28
C THR A 33 -7.68 -12.04 -0.07
N LYS A 34 -6.58 -12.67 0.29
CA LYS A 34 -6.41 -13.27 1.62
C LYS A 34 -5.94 -12.19 2.60
N ASP A 35 -6.03 -12.49 3.91
CA ASP A 35 -5.36 -11.69 4.94
C ASP A 35 -3.82 -11.86 4.87
N CYS A 36 -3.06 -11.08 5.65
CA CYS A 36 -1.59 -11.14 5.65
C CYS A 36 -1.04 -12.52 6.04
N PHE A 37 -1.79 -13.32 6.80
CA PHE A 37 -1.41 -14.69 7.17
C PHE A 37 -1.82 -15.74 6.13
N GLY A 38 -2.28 -15.33 4.93
CA GLY A 38 -2.72 -16.25 3.88
C GLY A 38 -3.98 -17.03 4.23
N ASN A 39 -4.82 -16.51 5.12
CA ASN A 39 -5.99 -17.17 5.73
C ASN A 39 -5.61 -18.41 6.55
N GLN A 40 -4.39 -18.50 7.08
CA GLN A 40 -3.94 -19.61 7.90
C GLN A 40 -4.50 -19.54 9.34
N LEU A 41 -4.89 -18.34 9.81
CA LEU A 41 -5.48 -18.13 11.11
C LEU A 41 -7.00 -17.94 10.97
N GLN A 42 -7.77 -18.90 11.50
CA GLN A 42 -9.23 -18.91 11.40
C GLN A 42 -9.93 -18.60 12.73
N GLY A 43 -9.19 -18.60 13.84
CA GLY A 43 -9.77 -18.33 15.15
C GLY A 43 -8.78 -18.48 16.30
N PRO A 44 -9.24 -18.27 17.54
CA PRO A 44 -8.38 -18.20 18.72
C PRO A 44 -7.62 -19.50 19.05
N GLU A 45 -7.99 -20.61 18.43
CA GLU A 45 -7.30 -21.91 18.61
C GLU A 45 -6.06 -22.02 17.73
N ASP A 46 -5.92 -21.18 16.68
CA ASP A 46 -4.79 -21.19 15.77
C ASP A 46 -3.61 -20.40 16.33
N GLN A 47 -2.41 -20.87 16.13
CA GLN A 47 -1.20 -20.27 16.68
C GLN A 47 -0.26 -19.78 15.56
N LEU A 48 0.24 -18.56 15.70
CA LEU A 48 1.26 -18.00 14.80
C LEU A 48 2.53 -18.85 14.71
N SER A 49 2.84 -19.65 15.73
CA SER A 49 3.97 -20.59 15.71
C SER A 49 3.79 -21.77 14.76
N GLU A 50 2.58 -22.01 14.27
CA GLU A 50 2.22 -23.17 13.43
C GLU A 50 1.98 -22.81 11.97
N ILE A 51 1.96 -21.50 11.60
CA ILE A 51 1.75 -21.07 10.22
C ILE A 51 3.00 -21.25 9.36
N ASP A 52 2.79 -21.29 8.06
CA ASP A 52 3.87 -21.22 7.06
C ASP A 52 4.26 -19.72 6.86
N TRP A 53 5.37 -19.32 7.43
CA TRP A 53 5.91 -17.96 7.33
C TRP A 53 6.44 -17.59 5.94
N GLU A 54 6.65 -18.57 5.05
CA GLU A 54 6.98 -18.28 3.64
C GLU A 54 5.71 -17.91 2.83
N ALA A 55 4.53 -18.11 3.42
CA ALA A 55 3.23 -17.88 2.79
C ALA A 55 2.47 -16.70 3.43
N ILE A 56 3.19 -15.68 3.94
CA ILE A 56 2.61 -14.45 4.49
C ILE A 56 2.63 -13.29 3.50
N ASN A 57 1.87 -12.25 3.80
CA ASN A 57 1.67 -11.05 2.98
C ASN A 57 1.36 -11.36 1.51
N PRO A 58 0.40 -12.26 1.24
CA PRO A 58 0.07 -12.64 -0.12
C PRO A 58 -0.61 -11.51 -0.88
N ALA A 59 -0.17 -11.26 -2.11
CA ALA A 59 -0.93 -10.45 -3.05
C ALA A 59 -1.67 -11.35 -4.05
N THR A 60 -2.81 -10.90 -4.55
CA THR A 60 -3.55 -11.55 -5.64
C THR A 60 -3.14 -10.90 -6.97
N GLY A 61 -2.71 -11.72 -7.93
CA GLY A 61 -2.16 -11.29 -9.22
C GLY A 61 -1.22 -12.35 -9.80
N PRO A 62 -0.31 -11.97 -10.74
CA PRO A 62 -0.17 -10.64 -11.33
C PRO A 62 -1.13 -10.37 -12.48
N ILE A 63 -1.58 -9.13 -12.61
CA ILE A 63 -2.45 -8.67 -13.68
C ILE A 63 -1.61 -7.90 -14.72
N TYR A 64 -1.67 -8.33 -15.97
CA TYR A 64 -1.06 -7.61 -17.10
C TYR A 64 -2.03 -6.54 -17.61
N VAL A 65 -1.60 -5.28 -17.63
CA VAL A 65 -2.40 -4.14 -18.13
C VAL A 65 -1.90 -3.76 -19.53
N GLU A 66 -2.76 -3.87 -20.54
CA GLU A 66 -2.42 -3.50 -21.92
C GLU A 66 -2.10 -2.00 -22.02
N GLY A 67 -1.00 -1.69 -22.70
CA GLY A 67 -0.53 -0.31 -22.86
C GLY A 67 0.34 0.20 -21.69
N ALA A 68 0.48 -0.52 -20.59
CA ALA A 68 1.50 -0.24 -19.60
C ALA A 68 2.86 -0.67 -20.15
N VAL A 69 3.77 0.29 -20.32
CA VAL A 69 5.11 0.06 -20.89
C VAL A 69 6.21 0.46 -19.91
N ALA A 70 7.34 -0.19 -19.98
CA ALA A 70 8.50 0.16 -19.16
C ALA A 70 8.89 1.64 -19.32
N GLY A 71 9.11 2.35 -18.21
CA GLY A 71 9.36 3.79 -18.16
C GLY A 71 8.10 4.66 -18.04
N GLY A 72 6.92 4.10 -18.27
CA GLY A 72 5.63 4.75 -18.05
C GLY A 72 5.12 4.62 -16.61
N THR A 73 3.84 4.86 -16.43
CA THR A 73 3.16 4.81 -15.12
C THR A 73 1.88 3.98 -15.21
N LEU A 74 1.59 3.19 -14.18
CA LEU A 74 0.28 2.57 -13.97
C LEU A 74 -0.50 3.42 -12.95
N LYS A 75 -1.63 3.98 -13.37
CA LYS A 75 -2.60 4.63 -12.49
C LYS A 75 -3.57 3.56 -11.98
N VAL A 76 -3.73 3.49 -10.66
CA VAL A 76 -4.62 2.57 -9.95
C VAL A 76 -5.59 3.39 -9.11
N HIS A 77 -6.86 3.42 -9.50
CA HIS A 77 -7.91 4.01 -8.67
C HIS A 77 -8.55 2.92 -7.80
N ILE A 78 -8.69 3.17 -6.51
CA ILE A 78 -9.35 2.26 -5.57
C ILE A 78 -10.82 2.65 -5.52
N ASP A 79 -11.66 1.88 -6.21
CA ASP A 79 -13.10 2.17 -6.30
C ASP A 79 -13.83 1.76 -5.01
N ASN A 80 -13.45 0.60 -4.43
CA ASN A 80 -14.10 0.07 -3.23
C ASN A 80 -13.20 -0.93 -2.49
N ILE A 81 -13.40 -1.07 -1.18
CA ILE A 81 -12.82 -2.12 -0.33
C ILE A 81 -13.96 -2.73 0.50
N GLU A 82 -14.16 -4.04 0.36
CA GLU A 82 -15.13 -4.80 1.12
C GLU A 82 -14.40 -5.79 2.03
N LEU A 83 -14.73 -5.79 3.31
CA LEU A 83 -14.05 -6.58 4.34
C LEU A 83 -14.85 -7.83 4.69
N ASP A 84 -14.14 -8.91 4.99
CA ASP A 84 -14.74 -10.06 5.67
C ASP A 84 -15.09 -9.72 7.13
N ALA A 85 -15.88 -10.60 7.76
CA ALA A 85 -16.43 -10.36 9.09
C ALA A 85 -15.45 -10.63 10.24
N GLN A 86 -14.28 -11.20 9.94
CA GLN A 86 -13.27 -11.54 10.94
C GLN A 86 -11.94 -10.86 10.64
N THR A 87 -11.30 -10.36 11.68
CA THR A 87 -9.98 -9.75 11.62
C THR A 87 -9.13 -10.21 12.79
N SER A 88 -7.81 -10.14 12.64
CA SER A 88 -6.87 -10.40 13.72
C SER A 88 -5.79 -9.31 13.75
N SER A 89 -5.18 -9.12 14.91
CA SER A 89 -3.99 -8.30 15.09
C SER A 89 -3.00 -9.05 15.95
N CYS A 90 -1.71 -8.85 15.73
CA CYS A 90 -0.68 -9.55 16.47
C CYS A 90 0.47 -8.64 16.91
N THR A 91 1.24 -9.17 17.84
CA THR A 91 2.56 -8.68 18.22
C THR A 91 3.39 -9.87 18.71
N GLY A 92 4.68 -9.77 18.69
CA GLY A 92 5.50 -10.92 19.09
C GLY A 92 6.92 -10.56 19.48
N LYS A 93 7.65 -11.62 19.84
CA LYS A 93 9.07 -11.51 20.18
C LYS A 93 9.84 -10.99 18.97
N ASP A 94 10.64 -9.95 19.23
CA ASP A 94 11.51 -9.28 18.26
C ASP A 94 10.76 -8.61 17.08
N GLU A 95 9.40 -8.51 17.16
CA GLU A 95 8.55 -7.92 16.12
C GLU A 95 7.87 -6.64 16.61
N GLY A 96 7.75 -5.68 15.69
CA GLY A 96 7.18 -4.36 16.02
C GLY A 96 8.09 -3.53 16.91
N VAL A 97 7.60 -2.36 17.32
CA VAL A 97 8.39 -1.38 18.09
C VAL A 97 8.73 -1.87 19.50
N CYS A 98 7.88 -2.72 20.07
CA CYS A 98 7.98 -3.22 21.43
C CYS A 98 8.32 -4.71 21.52
N GLY A 99 8.82 -5.33 20.45
CA GLY A 99 9.08 -6.76 20.36
C GLY A 99 10.07 -7.28 21.41
N ASP A 100 10.97 -6.43 21.90
CA ASP A 100 11.90 -6.73 23.00
C ASP A 100 11.21 -7.03 24.35
N ARG A 101 9.93 -6.69 24.48
CA ARG A 101 9.12 -6.90 25.70
C ARG A 101 8.39 -8.22 25.74
N PHE A 102 8.36 -8.95 24.64
CA PHE A 102 7.59 -10.19 24.48
C PHE A 102 8.53 -11.40 24.41
N SER A 103 8.08 -12.53 24.96
CA SER A 103 8.78 -13.81 24.86
C SER A 103 8.22 -14.72 23.76
N ASP A 104 7.02 -14.42 23.28
CA ASP A 104 6.27 -15.21 22.32
C ASP A 104 5.29 -14.32 21.55
N TRP A 105 4.63 -14.89 20.54
CA TRP A 105 3.56 -14.24 19.79
C TRP A 105 2.28 -14.13 20.63
N ALA A 106 1.57 -13.04 20.42
CA ALA A 106 0.20 -12.82 20.90
C ALA A 106 -0.68 -12.40 19.73
N THR A 107 -1.83 -13.03 19.60
CA THR A 107 -2.83 -12.73 18.56
C THR A 107 -4.15 -12.37 19.22
N HIS A 108 -4.81 -11.35 18.71
CA HIS A 108 -6.12 -10.93 19.13
C HIS A 108 -7.10 -10.98 17.95
N PHE A 109 -8.09 -11.87 18.02
CA PHE A 109 -9.12 -11.99 17.00
C PHE A 109 -10.30 -11.07 17.33
N CYS A 110 -10.77 -10.36 16.31
CA CYS A 110 -11.91 -9.46 16.40
C CYS A 110 -12.93 -9.78 15.32
N LYS A 111 -14.16 -9.30 15.54
CA LYS A 111 -15.20 -9.29 14.51
C LYS A 111 -15.34 -7.90 13.90
N VAL A 112 -15.67 -7.87 12.63
CA VAL A 112 -16.10 -6.65 11.93
C VAL A 112 -17.62 -6.66 11.90
N GLU A 113 -18.25 -5.84 12.73
CA GLU A 113 -19.70 -5.74 12.87
C GLU A 113 -20.14 -4.27 12.85
N ASP A 114 -21.20 -3.95 12.11
CA ASP A 114 -21.79 -2.61 12.03
C ASP A 114 -20.77 -1.49 11.74
N GLY A 115 -19.80 -1.78 10.85
CA GLY A 115 -18.76 -0.83 10.47
C GLY A 115 -17.71 -0.57 11.56
N LYS A 116 -17.52 -1.52 12.47
CA LYS A 116 -16.55 -1.45 13.57
C LYS A 116 -15.79 -2.76 13.75
N VAL A 117 -14.53 -2.67 14.13
CA VAL A 117 -13.75 -3.77 14.71
C VAL A 117 -14.11 -3.84 16.19
N VAL A 118 -14.73 -4.92 16.61
CA VAL A 118 -15.11 -5.16 18.02
C VAL A 118 -13.93 -5.76 18.76
N TRP A 119 -13.18 -4.90 19.48
CA TRP A 119 -12.00 -5.32 20.24
C TRP A 119 -12.37 -6.14 21.47
N ASP A 120 -13.28 -5.63 22.29
CA ASP A 120 -13.88 -6.32 23.45
C ASP A 120 -15.25 -5.70 23.79
N GLU A 121 -15.84 -6.10 24.91
CA GLU A 121 -17.12 -5.59 25.38
C GLU A 121 -17.14 -4.07 25.65
N ARG A 122 -15.97 -3.43 25.82
CA ARG A 122 -15.80 -2.01 26.18
C ARG A 122 -15.42 -1.15 24.99
N LEU A 123 -14.75 -1.75 23.97
CA LEU A 123 -14.13 -1.01 22.89
C LEU A 123 -14.51 -1.56 21.53
N SER A 124 -15.07 -0.70 20.70
CA SER A 124 -15.26 -0.93 19.27
C SER A 124 -14.63 0.22 18.49
N ILE A 125 -13.81 -0.11 17.49
CA ILE A 125 -13.01 0.83 16.70
C ILE A 125 -13.71 1.00 15.35
N PRO A 126 -14.03 2.22 14.89
CA PRO A 126 -14.58 2.42 13.55
C PRO A 126 -13.63 1.86 12.48
N VAL A 127 -14.16 1.15 11.48
CA VAL A 127 -13.34 0.68 10.37
C VAL A 127 -12.86 1.86 9.52
N ALA A 128 -11.64 1.73 9.03
CA ALA A 128 -11.01 2.59 8.03
C ALA A 128 -10.23 1.70 7.06
N PRO A 129 -10.94 1.00 6.13
CA PRO A 129 -10.34 -0.02 5.29
C PRO A 129 -9.23 0.53 4.42
N MET A 130 -8.12 -0.19 4.34
CA MET A 130 -6.98 0.14 3.52
C MET A 130 -6.32 -1.11 2.93
N ILE A 131 -5.42 -0.92 1.95
CA ILE A 131 -4.61 -1.97 1.33
C ILE A 131 -3.16 -1.77 1.76
N GLY A 132 -2.56 -2.75 2.43
CA GLY A 132 -1.16 -2.75 2.86
C GLY A 132 -0.23 -3.05 1.69
N VAL A 133 -0.39 -4.22 1.08
CA VAL A 133 0.40 -4.67 -0.08
C VAL A 133 -0.30 -4.28 -1.38
N ILE A 134 0.34 -3.39 -2.15
CA ILE A 134 -0.13 -3.02 -3.50
C ILE A 134 1.05 -2.57 -4.36
N GLY A 135 1.19 -3.11 -5.58
CA GLY A 135 2.35 -2.76 -6.39
C GLY A 135 2.38 -3.40 -7.76
N VAL A 136 3.54 -3.24 -8.40
CA VAL A 136 3.86 -3.71 -9.75
C VAL A 136 5.20 -4.46 -9.73
N ALA A 137 5.52 -5.20 -10.77
CA ALA A 137 6.80 -5.91 -10.84
C ALA A 137 7.99 -4.92 -10.93
N PRO A 138 9.08 -5.16 -10.15
CA PRO A 138 10.31 -4.39 -10.24
C PRO A 138 11.13 -4.76 -11.49
N GLU A 139 12.12 -3.91 -11.84
CA GLU A 139 13.07 -4.19 -12.92
C GLU A 139 14.06 -5.32 -12.59
N GLY A 140 14.48 -5.37 -11.32
CA GLY A 140 15.57 -6.21 -10.84
C GLY A 140 15.14 -7.62 -10.41
N GLU A 141 15.75 -8.07 -9.33
CA GLU A 141 15.43 -9.33 -8.66
C GLU A 141 14.00 -9.30 -8.07
N PRO A 142 13.37 -10.46 -7.87
CA PRO A 142 12.09 -10.55 -7.19
C PRO A 142 12.14 -9.88 -5.81
N VAL A 143 11.08 -9.13 -5.46
CA VAL A 143 10.94 -8.51 -4.15
C VAL A 143 9.78 -9.16 -3.41
N ASN A 144 10.04 -9.66 -2.20
CA ASN A 144 9.02 -10.25 -1.34
C ASN A 144 7.87 -9.25 -1.10
N CYS A 145 6.63 -9.73 -1.10
CA CYS A 145 5.45 -8.87 -0.94
C CYS A 145 5.48 -8.04 0.35
N GLY A 146 6.05 -8.58 1.44
CA GLY A 146 6.24 -7.87 2.72
C GLY A 146 7.34 -6.80 2.71
N THR A 147 8.00 -6.53 1.57
CA THR A 147 9.04 -5.50 1.46
C THR A 147 8.57 -4.38 0.55
N PRO A 148 8.41 -3.16 1.07
CA PRO A 148 8.02 -2.01 0.25
C PRO A 148 9.22 -1.42 -0.52
N GLY A 149 8.93 -0.66 -1.58
CA GLY A 149 9.94 0.01 -2.39
C GLY A 149 9.35 0.86 -3.51
N LYS A 150 10.17 1.15 -4.53
CA LYS A 150 9.71 1.92 -5.70
C LYS A 150 8.58 1.24 -6.48
N HIS A 151 8.48 -0.06 -6.40
CA HIS A 151 7.44 -0.86 -7.04
C HIS A 151 6.10 -0.85 -6.29
N GLY A 152 6.05 -0.28 -5.10
CA GLY A 152 4.98 -0.43 -4.12
C GLY A 152 5.36 -1.49 -3.07
N GLY A 153 4.65 -2.61 -3.01
CA GLY A 153 4.83 -3.66 -2.01
C GLY A 153 4.08 -3.32 -0.72
N ASN A 154 4.60 -3.76 0.42
CA ASN A 154 4.01 -3.56 1.75
C ASN A 154 4.24 -2.14 2.26
N MET A 155 3.49 -1.19 1.74
CA MET A 155 3.65 0.22 2.13
C MET A 155 2.91 0.58 3.40
N ASP A 156 1.91 -0.20 3.80
CA ASP A 156 1.07 -0.02 4.97
C ASP A 156 0.68 1.44 5.21
N ASN A 157 0.12 2.02 4.18
CA ASN A 157 -0.21 3.42 4.15
C ASN A 157 -1.73 3.62 4.31
N THR A 158 -2.16 4.14 5.45
CA THR A 158 -3.58 4.40 5.77
C THR A 158 -4.31 5.29 4.77
N ALA A 159 -3.59 5.99 3.88
CA ALA A 159 -4.17 6.78 2.80
C ALA A 159 -4.54 5.92 1.56
N ILE A 160 -4.10 4.66 1.48
CA ILE A 160 -4.44 3.72 0.40
C ILE A 160 -5.82 3.10 0.68
N ALA A 161 -6.85 3.89 0.56
CA ALA A 161 -8.24 3.58 0.90
C ALA A 161 -9.16 3.82 -0.31
N ALA A 162 -10.42 3.43 -0.22
CA ALA A 162 -11.41 3.70 -1.26
C ALA A 162 -11.49 5.20 -1.59
N GLY A 163 -11.52 5.55 -2.87
CA GLY A 163 -11.45 6.92 -3.40
C GLY A 163 -10.02 7.42 -3.63
N ALA A 164 -8.99 6.76 -3.14
CA ALA A 164 -7.61 7.12 -3.44
C ALA A 164 -7.19 6.64 -4.85
N THR A 165 -6.23 7.34 -5.42
CA THR A 165 -5.57 6.96 -6.69
C THR A 165 -4.07 6.89 -6.46
N LEU A 166 -3.45 5.78 -6.87
CA LEU A 166 -2.00 5.61 -6.86
C LEU A 166 -1.45 5.68 -8.29
N TYR A 167 -0.18 6.04 -8.38
CA TYR A 167 0.59 6.08 -9.62
C TYR A 167 1.90 5.34 -9.40
N PHE A 168 2.04 4.16 -10.01
CA PHE A 168 3.24 3.33 -9.87
C PHE A 168 4.17 3.49 -11.06
N PRO A 169 5.49 3.64 -10.84
CA PRO A 169 6.46 3.58 -11.94
C PRO A 169 6.45 2.16 -12.53
N VAL A 170 6.26 2.05 -13.84
CA VAL A 170 6.25 0.77 -14.56
C VAL A 170 7.67 0.42 -14.99
N ALA A 171 8.21 -0.67 -14.45
CA ALA A 171 9.55 -1.15 -14.78
C ALA A 171 9.54 -2.16 -15.94
N VAL A 172 8.44 -2.89 -16.14
CA VAL A 172 8.28 -3.93 -17.16
C VAL A 172 6.95 -3.82 -17.87
N ASP A 173 6.88 -4.23 -19.13
CA ASP A 173 5.65 -4.18 -19.91
C ASP A 173 4.50 -4.95 -19.23
N GLY A 174 3.33 -4.33 -19.23
CA GLY A 174 2.14 -4.85 -18.55
C GLY A 174 2.09 -4.57 -17.08
N ALA A 175 3.11 -3.93 -16.49
CA ALA A 175 3.23 -3.59 -15.06
C ALA A 175 3.20 -4.79 -14.11
N LEU A 176 2.44 -5.84 -14.40
CA LEU A 176 2.25 -7.05 -13.57
C LEU A 176 1.74 -6.68 -12.16
N PHE A 177 0.58 -6.04 -12.12
CA PHE A 177 -0.03 -5.49 -10.91
C PHE A 177 -0.56 -6.59 -9.98
N GLY A 178 -0.44 -6.38 -8.66
CA GLY A 178 -1.04 -7.19 -7.62
C GLY A 178 -1.35 -6.39 -6.37
N CYS A 179 -2.33 -6.86 -5.59
CA CYS A 179 -2.64 -6.30 -4.27
C CYS A 179 -3.17 -7.36 -3.30
N GLY A 180 -3.05 -7.08 -2.02
CA GLY A 180 -3.51 -7.95 -0.93
C GLY A 180 -3.27 -7.28 0.42
N ASP A 181 -3.26 -8.09 1.48
CA ASP A 181 -2.94 -7.60 2.81
C ASP A 181 -3.77 -6.36 3.18
N MET A 182 -5.08 -6.58 3.34
CA MET A 182 -5.99 -5.49 3.69
C MET A 182 -6.14 -5.39 5.20
N HIS A 183 -6.27 -4.15 5.68
CA HIS A 183 -6.54 -3.87 7.08
C HIS A 183 -7.93 -3.27 7.23
N ALA A 184 -8.69 -3.77 8.22
CA ALA A 184 -9.97 -3.16 8.59
C ALA A 184 -9.78 -1.79 9.23
N VAL A 185 -8.69 -1.62 9.95
CA VAL A 185 -8.20 -0.35 10.52
C VAL A 185 -6.74 -0.50 10.92
N MET A 186 -5.98 0.58 10.78
CA MET A 186 -4.60 0.69 11.26
C MET A 186 -4.33 2.15 11.64
N GLY A 187 -3.46 2.38 12.61
CA GLY A 187 -2.89 3.69 12.91
C GLY A 187 -1.58 3.92 12.15
N ASP A 188 -1.26 5.16 11.81
CA ASP A 188 0.04 5.50 11.24
C ASP A 188 1.18 4.98 12.13
N GLY A 189 2.13 4.26 11.51
CA GLY A 189 3.29 3.66 12.17
C GLY A 189 3.23 2.16 12.33
N GLU A 190 2.05 1.53 12.32
CA GLU A 190 1.86 0.07 12.44
C GLU A 190 2.68 -0.58 13.57
N VAL A 191 2.65 0.03 14.73
CA VAL A 191 3.64 -0.17 15.80
C VAL A 191 3.76 -1.59 16.36
N SER A 192 2.75 -2.45 16.17
CA SER A 192 2.77 -3.84 16.61
C SER A 192 3.25 -4.85 15.56
N VAL A 193 3.54 -4.42 14.32
CA VAL A 193 3.82 -5.23 13.13
C VAL A 193 2.57 -5.78 12.43
N SER A 194 1.40 -5.32 12.81
CA SER A 194 0.14 -5.64 12.11
C SER A 194 -0.90 -4.54 12.30
N GLY A 195 -1.74 -4.37 11.30
CA GLY A 195 -3.02 -3.69 11.44
C GLY A 195 -4.08 -4.59 12.05
N ALA A 196 -5.34 -4.33 11.73
CA ALA A 196 -6.44 -5.28 11.90
C ALA A 196 -6.59 -6.06 10.59
N GLU A 197 -5.82 -7.15 10.48
CA GLU A 197 -5.63 -7.98 9.30
C GLU A 197 -6.93 -8.63 8.86
N VAL A 198 -7.27 -8.52 7.58
CA VAL A 198 -8.57 -8.99 7.09
C VAL A 198 -8.50 -9.39 5.63
N ALA A 199 -9.15 -10.49 5.29
CA ALA A 199 -9.45 -10.84 3.91
C ALA A 199 -10.65 -10.03 3.37
N GLY A 200 -10.79 -9.97 2.04
CA GLY A 200 -11.92 -9.24 1.45
C GLY A 200 -11.79 -9.02 -0.05
N TYR A 201 -12.42 -7.98 -0.56
CA TYR A 201 -12.39 -7.62 -1.97
C TYR A 201 -11.89 -6.19 -2.15
N ALA A 202 -10.90 -6.01 -3.01
CA ALA A 202 -10.47 -4.71 -3.52
C ALA A 202 -10.99 -4.53 -4.94
N THR A 203 -11.80 -3.51 -5.19
CA THR A 203 -12.22 -3.13 -6.55
C THR A 203 -11.34 -1.98 -6.99
N VAL A 204 -10.60 -2.18 -8.10
CA VAL A 204 -9.64 -1.20 -8.61
C VAL A 204 -9.79 -0.99 -10.11
N THR A 205 -9.60 0.25 -10.57
CA THR A 205 -9.55 0.60 -11.99
C THR A 205 -8.10 0.84 -12.40
N LEU A 206 -7.60 0.07 -13.39
CA LEU A 206 -6.21 0.03 -13.84
C LEU A 206 -6.03 0.78 -15.16
N THR A 207 -5.29 1.89 -15.17
CA THR A 207 -5.10 2.72 -16.37
C THR A 207 -3.61 2.90 -16.67
N ALA A 208 -3.18 2.53 -17.85
CA ALA A 208 -1.83 2.76 -18.34
C ALA A 208 -1.62 4.21 -18.77
N LEU A 209 -0.53 4.82 -18.34
CA LEU A 209 -0.09 6.18 -18.70
C LEU A 209 1.34 6.10 -19.27
N PRO A 210 1.50 5.69 -20.53
CA PRO A 210 2.82 5.39 -21.10
C PRO A 210 3.75 6.59 -21.22
N GLU A 211 3.19 7.81 -21.30
CA GLU A 211 3.96 9.05 -21.46
C GLU A 211 4.31 9.73 -20.13
N LEU A 212 3.77 9.22 -19.01
CA LEU A 212 4.03 9.74 -17.66
C LEU A 212 5.11 8.91 -17.00
N SER A 213 6.14 9.55 -16.43
CA SER A 213 7.14 8.89 -15.58
C SER A 213 7.10 9.49 -14.18
N VAL A 214 7.11 8.64 -13.17
CA VAL A 214 7.12 9.02 -11.75
C VAL A 214 8.29 8.35 -11.01
N PRO A 215 8.91 9.01 -10.02
CA PRO A 215 10.14 8.49 -9.39
C PRO A 215 9.89 7.40 -8.34
N ASN A 216 8.73 7.45 -7.69
CA ASN A 216 8.22 6.55 -6.66
C ASN A 216 6.71 6.50 -6.76
N PRO A 217 6.02 5.61 -6.02
CA PRO A 217 4.57 5.64 -5.95
C PRO A 217 4.08 7.02 -5.51
N LEU A 218 3.18 7.60 -6.30
CA LEU A 218 2.45 8.81 -5.92
C LEU A 218 1.05 8.40 -5.48
N ILE A 219 0.43 9.25 -4.66
CA ILE A 219 -0.94 9.05 -4.17
C ILE A 219 -1.71 10.36 -4.20
N GLU A 220 -2.98 10.28 -4.55
CA GLU A 220 -3.91 11.38 -4.38
C GLU A 220 -5.24 10.90 -3.81
N ASN A 221 -5.89 11.78 -3.09
CA ASN A 221 -7.28 11.67 -2.68
C ASN A 221 -8.01 12.98 -2.95
N ASP A 222 -9.20 13.17 -2.41
CA ASP A 222 -10.01 14.38 -2.65
C ASP A 222 -9.30 15.68 -2.25
N THR A 223 -8.43 15.66 -1.24
CA THR A 223 -7.86 16.86 -0.62
C THR A 223 -6.37 17.02 -0.78
N HIS A 224 -5.64 15.92 -0.98
CA HIS A 224 -4.17 15.92 -1.00
C HIS A 224 -3.64 15.11 -2.18
N PHE A 225 -2.43 15.48 -2.58
CA PHE A 225 -1.55 14.72 -3.48
C PHE A 225 -0.21 14.51 -2.78
N GLY A 226 0.43 13.37 -2.98
CA GLY A 226 1.66 13.07 -2.26
C GLY A 226 2.54 12.03 -2.95
N ILE A 227 3.69 11.83 -2.34
CA ILE A 227 4.65 10.79 -2.72
C ILE A 227 4.85 9.83 -1.56
N ILE A 228 5.01 8.55 -1.87
CA ILE A 228 5.30 7.49 -0.90
C ILE A 228 6.72 7.01 -1.16
N VAL A 229 7.53 6.99 -0.12
CA VAL A 229 8.93 6.57 -0.20
C VAL A 229 9.25 5.59 0.91
N SER A 230 9.92 4.50 0.55
CA SER A 230 10.45 3.50 1.48
C SER A 230 11.97 3.51 1.43
N ALA A 231 12.61 3.41 2.60
CA ALA A 231 14.06 3.40 2.75
C ALA A 231 14.47 2.70 4.05
N GLU A 232 15.77 2.47 4.23
CA GLU A 232 16.37 1.81 5.38
C GLU A 232 16.04 2.46 6.74
N SER A 233 15.62 3.73 6.74
CA SER A 233 15.21 4.44 7.94
C SER A 233 14.13 5.49 7.63
N LEU A 234 13.34 5.86 8.66
CA LEU A 234 12.33 6.91 8.55
C LEU A 234 12.94 8.25 8.14
N ASP A 235 14.10 8.61 8.70
CA ASP A 235 14.78 9.87 8.37
C ASP A 235 15.15 9.88 6.88
N LYS A 236 15.70 8.79 6.37
CA LYS A 236 16.08 8.69 4.95
C LYS A 236 14.87 8.69 4.03
N ALA A 237 13.81 7.97 4.38
CA ALA A 237 12.56 7.96 3.62
C ALA A 237 11.94 9.37 3.57
N ALA A 238 11.91 10.09 4.70
CA ALA A 238 11.40 11.44 4.79
C ALA A 238 12.20 12.45 3.95
N GLU A 239 13.55 12.42 4.05
CA GLU A 239 14.43 13.25 3.23
C GLU A 239 14.16 13.04 1.73
N LEU A 240 14.14 11.78 1.28
CA LEU A 240 13.92 11.43 -0.11
C LEU A 240 12.51 11.84 -0.58
N ALA A 241 11.49 11.66 0.26
CA ALA A 241 10.12 12.04 -0.08
C ALA A 241 9.99 13.55 -0.33
N VAL A 242 10.60 14.37 0.55
CA VAL A 242 10.61 15.83 0.37
C VAL A 242 11.38 16.24 -0.87
N GLN A 243 12.61 15.71 -1.05
CA GLN A 243 13.46 16.05 -2.20
C GLN A 243 12.77 15.72 -3.53
N GLN A 244 12.23 14.51 -3.65
CA GLN A 244 11.55 14.09 -4.88
C GLN A 244 10.24 14.84 -5.16
N MET A 245 9.52 15.25 -4.12
CA MET A 245 8.35 16.12 -4.30
C MET A 245 8.76 17.49 -4.81
N VAL A 246 9.82 18.08 -4.25
CA VAL A 246 10.36 19.36 -4.74
C VAL A 246 10.78 19.25 -6.20
N ASP A 247 11.54 18.20 -6.56
CA ASP A 247 11.97 17.95 -7.95
C ASP A 247 10.77 17.80 -8.90
N LEU A 248 9.75 17.07 -8.48
CA LEU A 248 8.52 16.87 -9.25
C LEU A 248 7.80 18.19 -9.50
N LEU A 249 7.61 19.00 -8.46
CA LEU A 249 6.93 20.31 -8.55
C LEU A 249 7.77 21.30 -9.38
N ALA A 250 9.08 21.38 -9.15
CA ALA A 250 9.97 22.28 -9.91
C ALA A 250 9.98 21.95 -11.40
N SER A 251 9.88 20.66 -11.77
CA SER A 251 9.82 20.23 -13.16
C SER A 251 8.51 20.58 -13.89
N ARG A 252 7.44 20.90 -13.14
CA ARG A 252 6.09 21.08 -13.68
C ARG A 252 5.41 22.40 -13.31
N THR A 253 6.12 23.29 -12.61
CA THR A 253 5.65 24.64 -12.27
C THR A 253 6.70 25.68 -12.65
N ASN A 254 6.39 26.96 -12.47
CA ASN A 254 7.35 28.05 -12.67
C ASN A 254 7.95 28.55 -11.34
N GLU A 255 7.68 27.83 -10.24
CA GLU A 255 8.20 28.22 -8.94
C GLU A 255 9.69 27.87 -8.80
N SER A 256 10.43 28.68 -8.04
CA SER A 256 11.82 28.35 -7.70
C SER A 256 11.86 27.22 -6.67
N GLU A 257 12.92 26.39 -6.68
CA GLU A 257 13.10 25.35 -5.65
C GLU A 257 13.08 25.95 -4.23
N ALA A 258 13.65 27.13 -4.03
CA ALA A 258 13.67 27.79 -2.73
C ALA A 258 12.25 28.18 -2.28
N ASP A 259 11.42 28.71 -3.18
CA ASP A 259 10.03 29.05 -2.88
C ASP A 259 9.21 27.79 -2.63
N LEU A 260 9.42 26.72 -3.40
CA LEU A 260 8.75 25.43 -3.18
C LEU A 260 9.10 24.85 -1.81
N VAL A 261 10.38 24.81 -1.42
CA VAL A 261 10.79 24.29 -0.11
C VAL A 261 10.17 25.10 1.02
N MET A 262 10.18 26.44 0.94
CA MET A 262 9.55 27.31 1.93
C MET A 262 8.03 27.09 1.99
N LEU A 263 7.36 27.01 0.84
CA LEU A 263 5.92 26.79 0.75
C LEU A 263 5.53 25.45 1.35
N LEU A 264 6.20 24.36 0.95
CA LEU A 264 5.96 23.01 1.45
C LEU A 264 6.19 22.92 2.96
N SER A 265 7.17 23.64 3.51
CA SER A 265 7.41 23.71 4.95
C SER A 265 6.25 24.32 5.75
N LEU A 266 5.39 25.11 5.09
CA LEU A 266 4.24 25.74 5.73
C LEU A 266 2.96 24.92 5.68
N VAL A 267 2.84 24.02 4.67
CA VAL A 267 1.53 23.43 4.33
C VAL A 267 1.54 21.92 4.15
N ALA A 268 2.70 21.28 3.94
CA ALA A 268 2.79 19.87 3.65
C ALA A 268 3.20 19.05 4.88
N ASP A 269 2.69 17.81 4.94
CA ASP A 269 2.91 16.90 6.07
C ASP A 269 3.78 15.71 5.65
N VAL A 270 4.85 15.44 6.40
CA VAL A 270 5.52 14.14 6.43
C VAL A 270 4.80 13.26 7.44
N ARG A 271 4.30 12.09 7.00
CA ARG A 271 3.62 11.13 7.87
C ARG A 271 4.25 9.76 7.74
N VAL A 272 4.43 9.08 8.86
CA VAL A 272 4.88 7.69 8.90
C VAL A 272 3.74 6.80 8.42
N CYS A 273 4.01 5.88 7.48
CA CYS A 273 3.06 4.84 7.09
C CYS A 273 3.25 3.63 8.01
N GLN A 274 4.39 2.98 7.94
CA GLN A 274 4.84 1.93 8.85
C GLN A 274 6.32 2.14 9.24
N MET A 275 6.72 1.56 10.37
CA MET A 275 8.09 1.64 10.91
C MET A 275 8.65 0.27 11.34
N VAL A 276 8.05 -0.81 10.84
CA VAL A 276 8.29 -2.19 11.31
C VAL A 276 8.82 -3.11 10.21
N ASP A 277 8.52 -2.86 8.94
CA ASP A 277 8.99 -3.64 7.80
C ASP A 277 10.50 -3.49 7.53
N PRO A 278 11.10 -4.33 6.66
CA PRO A 278 12.51 -4.21 6.31
C PRO A 278 12.91 -2.79 5.86
N GLU A 279 12.11 -2.17 4.98
CA GLU A 279 12.23 -0.76 4.58
C GLU A 279 11.10 0.04 5.24
N LYS A 280 11.45 1.19 5.85
CA LYS A 280 10.48 2.07 6.52
C LYS A 280 9.80 2.97 5.53
N THR A 281 8.47 3.13 5.63
CA THR A 281 7.67 3.88 4.65
C THR A 281 7.11 5.16 5.25
N VAL A 282 7.26 6.26 4.49
CA VAL A 282 6.62 7.54 4.78
C VAL A 282 5.83 8.02 3.56
N ARG A 283 4.84 8.87 3.81
CA ARG A 283 4.18 9.68 2.78
C ARG A 283 4.43 11.15 3.05
N PHE A 284 4.68 11.92 1.99
CA PHE A 284 4.74 13.38 2.04
C PHE A 284 3.57 13.94 1.24
N MET A 285 2.63 14.61 1.94
CA MET A 285 1.33 14.99 1.42
C MET A 285 1.19 16.50 1.31
N VAL A 286 0.80 16.99 0.13
CA VAL A 286 0.58 18.40 -0.19
C VAL A 286 -0.90 18.64 -0.43
N PRO A 287 -1.53 19.66 0.19
CA PRO A 287 -2.93 19.99 -0.08
C PRO A 287 -3.16 20.41 -1.53
N LYS A 288 -4.19 19.88 -2.17
CA LYS A 288 -4.49 20.17 -3.59
C LYS A 288 -4.70 21.64 -3.89
N TYR A 289 -5.31 22.40 -2.96
CA TYR A 289 -5.50 23.86 -3.16
C TYR A 289 -4.18 24.63 -3.35
N VAL A 290 -3.07 24.11 -2.77
CA VAL A 290 -1.73 24.68 -2.95
C VAL A 290 -1.21 24.36 -4.34
N LEU A 291 -1.35 23.10 -4.76
CA LEU A 291 -0.94 22.64 -6.09
C LEU A 291 -1.70 23.37 -7.20
N ASP A 292 -2.99 23.56 -7.02
CA ASP A 292 -3.83 24.35 -7.93
C ASP A 292 -3.34 25.80 -8.04
N ALA A 293 -2.97 26.42 -6.88
CA ALA A 293 -2.50 27.81 -6.84
C ALA A 293 -1.16 28.01 -7.57
N ILE A 294 -0.26 26.99 -7.52
CA ILE A 294 1.03 27.05 -8.24
C ILE A 294 0.95 26.49 -9.67
N GLY A 295 -0.24 26.07 -10.13
CA GLY A 295 -0.47 25.56 -11.49
C GLY A 295 0.11 24.18 -11.75
N PHE A 296 0.29 23.35 -10.72
CA PHE A 296 0.78 21.99 -10.86
C PHE A 296 -0.29 21.08 -11.47
N SER A 297 0.13 20.22 -12.41
CA SER A 297 -0.63 19.09 -12.93
C SER A 297 0.31 17.92 -13.22
N LEU A 298 -0.13 16.70 -12.90
CA LEU A 298 0.65 15.49 -13.14
C LEU A 298 0.60 15.07 -14.62
#